data_0c06589c8212f55a2af6f1082293659b
#
_entry.id   0c06589c8212f55a2af6f1082293659b
#
_cell.length_a   1.000
_cell.length_b   1.000
_cell.length_c   1.000
_cell.angle_alpha   90.00
_cell.angle_beta   90.00
_cell.angle_gamma   90.00
#
_symmetry.space_group_name_H-M   'P 1'
#
loop_
_entity.id
_entity.type
_entity.pdbx_description
1 polymer ?
#
loop_
_entity_poly.entity_id
_entity_poly.type
_entity_poly.pdbx_seq_one_letter_code
_entity_poly.pdbx_strand_id
1 'polypeptide(L)'
;GVQTCALPILVEIGGAFRIPDVMRQAGCTLHEVGTTNRTHAKDYRAAVNENTALLMKVHTSNYHIEGFTKTVEEAELAAIGRELNIPVIADLGSGSLVDLSLYGLPKEPMPQEMIASGVSLVSFSGDKLLGGPQAGIIVGKRELIAQLQQHPLKRALRADKMTLAALEATLRLYLHPEKLADRLPTLRLLSRDAASIRAQAELLLPRVAAHYPDFDVRIEPCQSQIGSGSLPVDRLPSEALTFTPRDGRGSQLEALSSRWRGLSTPVIGRIYDGRMWLDLRCLEDEERFLEMLLK
;
A
#
# COMPACT_ATOMS: atom_id res chain seq x y z
N GLY A 1 22.69 -20.11 -2.40
CA GLY A 1 23.48 -19.17 -1.60
C GLY A 1 22.73 -18.79 -0.33
N VAL A 2 23.46 -18.43 0.71
CA VAL A 2 22.87 -17.92 1.95
C VAL A 2 22.47 -16.48 1.76
N GLN A 3 21.21 -16.16 2.07
CA GLN A 3 20.69 -14.81 2.06
C GLN A 3 20.63 -14.30 3.50
N THR A 4 21.30 -13.18 3.79
CA THR A 4 21.29 -12.56 5.11
C THR A 4 20.27 -11.43 5.11
N CYS A 5 19.23 -11.53 5.95
CA CYS A 5 18.14 -10.58 6.03
C CYS A 5 17.98 -10.04 7.46
N ALA A 6 17.62 -8.76 7.58
CA ALA A 6 17.18 -8.21 8.87
C ALA A 6 15.82 -8.79 9.30
N LEU A 7 15.66 -9.02 10.61
CA LEU A 7 14.34 -9.25 11.19
C LEU A 7 13.55 -7.95 11.15
N PRO A 8 12.63 -7.71 10.47
CA PRO A 8 11.18 -7.70 10.49
C PRO A 8 10.54 -8.45 9.33
N ILE A 9 11.23 -9.28 8.62
CA ILE A 9 10.66 -10.10 7.55
C ILE A 9 9.81 -11.27 8.06
N LEU A 10 9.87 -11.56 9.37
CA LEU A 10 9.09 -12.63 10.02
C LEU A 10 7.65 -12.18 10.24
N VAL A 11 6.99 -11.77 9.18
CA VAL A 11 5.59 -11.35 9.18
C VAL A 11 4.79 -12.14 8.17
N GLU A 12 3.51 -12.29 8.46
CA GLU A 12 2.51 -12.78 7.53
C GLU A 12 1.79 -11.58 6.91
N ILE A 13 1.86 -11.48 5.58
CA ILE A 13 1.11 -10.53 4.78
C ILE A 13 -0.12 -11.28 4.26
N GLY A 14 -1.28 -10.67 4.25
CA GLY A 14 -2.59 -11.26 3.95
C GLY A 14 -2.59 -12.50 3.04
N GLY A 15 -3.47 -13.47 3.34
CA GLY A 15 -3.55 -14.74 2.60
C GLY A 15 -2.44 -15.74 2.95
N ALA A 16 -1.88 -15.69 4.16
CA ALA A 16 -0.80 -16.57 4.63
C ALA A 16 0.53 -16.43 3.85
N PHE A 17 0.75 -15.28 3.18
CA PHE A 17 2.01 -15.00 2.50
C PHE A 17 3.09 -14.62 3.51
N ARG A 18 4.14 -15.43 3.59
CA ARG A 18 5.30 -15.22 4.47
C ARG A 18 6.57 -15.13 3.65
N ILE A 19 7.26 -14.00 3.72
CA ILE A 19 8.50 -13.78 2.97
C ILE A 19 9.54 -14.88 3.21
N PRO A 20 9.82 -15.33 4.46
CA PRO A 20 10.76 -16.41 4.69
C PRO A 20 10.41 -17.73 3.99
N ASP A 21 9.12 -18.07 3.93
CA ASP A 21 8.68 -19.31 3.28
C ASP A 21 8.86 -19.25 1.75
N VAL A 22 8.56 -18.07 1.16
CA VAL A 22 8.80 -17.84 -0.27
C VAL A 22 10.29 -17.94 -0.60
N MET A 23 11.16 -17.36 0.23
CA MET A 23 12.61 -17.44 0.05
C MET A 23 13.11 -18.89 0.12
N ARG A 24 12.65 -19.66 1.11
CA ARG A 24 13.01 -21.10 1.22
C ARG A 24 12.53 -21.90 0.01
N GLN A 25 11.31 -21.66 -0.47
CA GLN A 25 10.79 -22.31 -1.67
C GLN A 25 11.55 -21.90 -2.93
N ALA A 26 12.10 -20.69 -2.98
CA ALA A 26 13.00 -20.26 -4.05
C ALA A 26 14.42 -20.88 -3.96
N GLY A 27 14.67 -21.75 -2.98
CA GLY A 27 15.96 -22.41 -2.79
C GLY A 27 17.00 -21.56 -2.06
N CYS A 28 16.58 -20.50 -1.36
CA CYS A 28 17.46 -19.68 -0.54
C CYS A 28 17.61 -20.29 0.86
N THR A 29 18.82 -20.25 1.40
CA THR A 29 19.06 -20.43 2.83
C THR A 29 18.98 -19.08 3.49
N LEU A 30 17.97 -18.87 4.32
CA LEU A 30 17.77 -17.61 5.03
C LEU A 30 18.64 -17.59 6.29
N HIS A 31 19.38 -16.50 6.48
CA HIS A 31 20.07 -16.20 7.71
C HIS A 31 19.55 -14.88 8.29
N GLU A 32 18.85 -14.96 9.41
CA GLU A 32 18.20 -13.82 10.06
C GLU A 32 19.21 -13.01 10.87
N VAL A 33 19.10 -11.66 10.80
CA VAL A 33 20.06 -10.73 11.39
C VAL A 33 19.38 -9.76 12.34
N GLY A 34 19.92 -9.60 13.54
CA GLY A 34 19.40 -8.69 14.56
C GLY A 34 18.18 -9.22 15.29
N THR A 35 17.31 -8.33 15.72
CA THR A 35 16.05 -8.64 16.42
C THR A 35 14.90 -7.85 15.80
N THR A 36 13.65 -8.22 16.11
CA THR A 36 12.44 -7.61 15.54
C THR A 36 12.42 -6.08 15.67
N ASN A 37 12.87 -5.55 16.81
CA ASN A 37 12.83 -4.10 17.07
C ASN A 37 14.21 -3.42 16.96
N ARG A 38 15.32 -4.18 16.92
CA ARG A 38 16.66 -3.59 16.86
C ARG A 38 17.60 -4.42 15.99
N THR A 39 18.09 -3.79 14.94
CA THR A 39 19.15 -4.34 14.08
C THR A 39 20.26 -3.31 13.93
N HIS A 40 21.49 -3.73 14.05
CA HIS A 40 22.67 -2.87 13.99
C HIS A 40 23.59 -3.31 12.84
N ALA A 41 24.41 -2.41 12.34
CA ALA A 41 25.41 -2.69 11.30
C ALA A 41 26.36 -3.86 11.66
N LYS A 42 26.72 -3.96 12.94
CA LYS A 42 27.56 -5.08 13.45
C LYS A 42 26.91 -6.44 13.27
N ASP A 43 25.58 -6.51 13.34
CA ASP A 43 24.83 -7.75 13.22
C ASP A 43 24.95 -8.30 11.80
N TYR A 44 24.84 -7.42 10.77
CA TYR A 44 25.06 -7.77 9.37
C TYR A 44 26.51 -8.25 9.14
N ARG A 45 27.52 -7.51 9.65
CA ARG A 45 28.92 -7.89 9.49
C ARG A 45 29.25 -9.24 10.12
N ALA A 46 28.69 -9.50 11.31
CA ALA A 46 28.89 -10.77 12.04
C ALA A 46 28.23 -11.98 11.36
N ALA A 47 27.16 -11.74 10.61
CA ALA A 47 26.38 -12.78 9.92
C ALA A 47 26.95 -13.18 8.56
N VAL A 48 27.81 -12.34 7.96
CA VAL A 48 28.40 -12.61 6.65
C VAL A 48 29.45 -13.69 6.72
N ASN A 49 29.38 -14.63 5.76
CA ASN A 49 30.37 -15.70 5.58
C ASN A 49 30.55 -15.98 4.08
N GLU A 50 31.40 -16.94 3.74
CA GLU A 50 31.75 -17.34 2.36
C GLU A 50 30.55 -17.77 1.51
N ASN A 51 29.46 -18.20 2.14
CA ASN A 51 28.23 -18.62 1.46
C ASN A 51 27.20 -17.49 1.29
N THR A 52 27.45 -16.30 1.86
CA THR A 52 26.54 -15.17 1.78
C THR A 52 26.46 -14.62 0.36
N ALA A 53 25.31 -14.75 -0.29
CA ALA A 53 25.08 -14.31 -1.66
C ALA A 53 24.58 -12.87 -1.76
N LEU A 54 23.80 -12.40 -0.76
CA LEU A 54 23.25 -11.05 -0.74
C LEU A 54 22.85 -10.63 0.69
N LEU A 55 22.77 -9.32 0.90
CA LEU A 55 22.14 -8.70 2.07
C LEU A 55 20.77 -8.18 1.66
N MET A 56 19.73 -8.43 2.46
CA MET A 56 18.38 -7.96 2.16
C MET A 56 17.81 -7.14 3.31
N LYS A 57 17.14 -6.06 2.95
CA LYS A 57 16.31 -5.28 3.86
C LYS A 57 14.88 -5.25 3.31
N VAL A 58 13.91 -5.57 4.14
CA VAL A 58 12.48 -5.48 3.80
C VAL A 58 11.89 -4.29 4.53
N HIS A 59 11.24 -3.40 3.81
CA HIS A 59 10.54 -2.27 4.39
C HIS A 59 9.22 -2.72 5.03
N THR A 60 8.90 -2.19 6.21
CA THR A 60 7.70 -2.53 6.97
C THR A 60 6.47 -1.76 6.46
N SER A 61 6.13 -1.93 5.19
CA SER A 61 5.06 -1.18 4.52
C SER A 61 3.65 -1.49 5.06
N ASN A 62 3.45 -2.63 5.74
CA ASN A 62 2.15 -3.13 6.16
C ASN A 62 1.98 -3.27 7.68
N TYR A 63 2.95 -2.83 8.47
CA TYR A 63 2.87 -2.78 9.94
C TYR A 63 3.85 -1.76 10.50
N HIS A 64 3.67 -1.39 11.77
CA HIS A 64 4.53 -0.44 12.46
C HIS A 64 5.07 -1.04 13.75
N ILE A 65 6.34 -0.75 14.08
CA ILE A 65 6.97 -1.16 15.33
C ILE A 65 7.27 0.11 16.14
N GLU A 66 6.70 0.19 17.33
CA GLU A 66 6.89 1.33 18.23
C GLU A 66 7.77 0.95 19.44
N GLY A 67 8.36 1.97 20.07
CA GLY A 67 9.17 1.85 21.28
C GLY A 67 10.67 1.90 21.01
N PHE A 68 11.45 1.04 21.68
CA PHE A 68 12.91 1.00 21.51
C PHE A 68 13.30 0.33 20.21
N THR A 69 13.22 1.06 19.11
CA THR A 69 13.53 0.57 17.77
C THR A 69 14.88 1.08 17.29
N LYS A 70 15.55 0.30 16.45
CA LYS A 70 16.69 0.72 15.63
C LYS A 70 16.75 -0.12 14.35
N THR A 71 16.92 0.53 13.23
CA THR A 71 17.18 -0.11 11.93
C THR A 71 18.50 0.38 11.36
N VAL A 72 19.07 -0.37 10.44
CA VAL A 72 20.23 0.05 9.66
C VAL A 72 19.71 0.80 8.45
N GLU A 73 20.17 2.05 8.26
CA GLU A 73 19.78 2.86 7.11
C GLU A 73 20.33 2.25 5.81
N GLU A 74 19.65 2.49 4.71
CA GLU A 74 19.99 1.91 3.39
C GLU A 74 21.42 2.28 2.95
N ALA A 75 21.83 3.53 3.16
CA ALA A 75 23.17 3.99 2.84
C ALA A 75 24.26 3.27 3.65
N GLU A 76 23.99 3.01 4.93
CA GLU A 76 24.89 2.25 5.81
C GLU A 76 24.95 0.78 5.38
N LEU A 77 23.81 0.16 5.07
CA LEU A 77 23.78 -1.21 4.57
C LEU A 77 24.46 -1.35 3.22
N ALA A 78 24.26 -0.39 2.31
CA ALA A 78 24.93 -0.35 1.03
C ALA A 78 26.45 -0.17 1.18
N ALA A 79 26.92 0.58 2.19
CA ALA A 79 28.34 0.70 2.50
C ALA A 79 28.94 -0.65 2.98
N ILE A 80 28.21 -1.38 3.85
CA ILE A 80 28.60 -2.74 4.27
C ILE A 80 28.68 -3.67 3.06
N GLY A 81 27.67 -3.63 2.18
CA GLY A 81 27.65 -4.46 0.97
C GLY A 81 28.85 -4.18 0.05
N ARG A 82 29.25 -2.91 -0.11
CA ARG A 82 30.46 -2.53 -0.88
C ARG A 82 31.75 -3.01 -0.20
N GLU A 83 31.85 -2.82 1.11
CA GLU A 83 33.00 -3.27 1.92
C GLU A 83 33.23 -4.78 1.77
N LEU A 84 32.17 -5.55 1.77
CA LEU A 84 32.20 -7.02 1.73
C LEU A 84 32.03 -7.61 0.31
N ASN A 85 31.89 -6.74 -0.70
CA ASN A 85 31.59 -7.13 -2.09
C ASN A 85 30.35 -8.02 -2.24
N ILE A 86 29.29 -7.71 -1.49
CA ILE A 86 28.03 -8.43 -1.49
C ILE A 86 26.90 -7.49 -1.93
N PRO A 87 26.04 -7.86 -2.89
CA PRO A 87 24.94 -7.01 -3.31
C PRO A 87 23.90 -6.82 -2.19
N VAL A 88 23.33 -5.61 -2.15
CA VAL A 88 22.26 -5.26 -1.23
C VAL A 88 20.95 -5.14 -1.99
N ILE A 89 19.90 -5.77 -1.49
CA ILE A 89 18.55 -5.70 -2.04
C ILE A 89 17.62 -5.06 -1.01
N ALA A 90 16.82 -4.10 -1.45
CA ALA A 90 15.71 -3.54 -0.67
C ALA A 90 14.37 -3.98 -1.28
N ASP A 91 13.49 -4.53 -0.46
CA ASP A 91 12.09 -4.78 -0.83
C ASP A 91 11.20 -3.73 -0.16
N LEU A 92 10.60 -2.85 -0.97
CA LEU A 92 9.76 -1.75 -0.48
C LEU A 92 8.31 -2.19 -0.29
N GLY A 93 7.89 -3.29 -0.90
CA GLY A 93 6.50 -3.72 -0.88
C GLY A 93 5.55 -2.76 -1.62
N SER A 94 5.39 -1.52 -1.17
CA SER A 94 4.44 -0.57 -1.75
C SER A 94 4.97 0.23 -2.95
N GLY A 95 6.14 0.81 -2.89
CA GLY A 95 6.79 1.58 -3.95
C GLY A 95 6.01 2.78 -4.52
N SER A 96 6.39 3.99 -4.15
CA SER A 96 5.94 5.23 -4.81
C SER A 96 7.09 5.81 -5.62
N LEU A 97 6.80 6.45 -6.75
CA LEU A 97 7.80 7.15 -7.57
C LEU A 97 7.83 8.67 -7.30
N VAL A 98 7.00 9.16 -6.41
CA VAL A 98 6.96 10.56 -5.96
C VAL A 98 6.95 10.62 -4.44
N ASP A 99 7.46 11.72 -3.90
CA ASP A 99 7.37 11.99 -2.47
C ASP A 99 5.91 12.29 -2.11
N LEU A 100 5.26 11.36 -1.42
CA LEU A 100 3.86 11.48 -1.03
C LEU A 100 3.61 12.64 -0.05
N SER A 101 4.63 13.09 0.68
CA SER A 101 4.50 14.23 1.59
C SER A 101 4.16 15.55 0.87
N LEU A 102 4.51 15.68 -0.42
CA LEU A 102 4.12 16.80 -1.27
C LEU A 102 2.60 16.87 -1.52
N TYR A 103 1.90 15.78 -1.26
CA TYR A 103 0.44 15.65 -1.42
C TYR A 103 -0.30 15.53 -0.08
N GLY A 104 0.37 15.88 1.04
CA GLY A 104 -0.22 15.81 2.38
C GLY A 104 -0.36 14.38 2.94
N LEU A 105 0.32 13.40 2.34
CA LEU A 105 0.32 12.00 2.76
C LEU A 105 1.59 11.67 3.55
N PRO A 106 1.61 10.57 4.33
CA PRO A 106 2.84 10.11 4.96
C PRO A 106 3.94 9.83 3.94
N LYS A 107 5.19 10.15 4.30
CA LYS A 107 6.32 9.85 3.44
C LYS A 107 6.59 8.34 3.41
N GLU A 108 6.71 7.80 2.21
CA GLU A 108 7.17 6.45 1.95
C GLU A 108 8.52 6.47 1.21
N PRO A 109 9.40 5.49 1.44
CA PRO A 109 10.66 5.43 0.72
C PRO A 109 10.43 5.18 -0.77
N MET A 110 11.20 5.88 -1.60
CA MET A 110 11.11 5.77 -3.07
C MET A 110 12.23 4.87 -3.62
N PRO A 111 11.96 4.09 -4.69
CA PRO A 111 13.01 3.32 -5.37
C PRO A 111 14.22 4.15 -5.78
N GLN A 112 14.01 5.40 -6.20
CA GLN A 112 15.09 6.33 -6.58
C GLN A 112 15.98 6.67 -5.39
N GLU A 113 15.41 6.89 -4.20
CA GLU A 113 16.16 7.18 -2.97
C GLU A 113 17.02 5.97 -2.57
N MET A 114 16.44 4.75 -2.69
CA MET A 114 17.17 3.51 -2.41
C MET A 114 18.38 3.32 -3.34
N ILE A 115 18.18 3.51 -4.64
CA ILE A 115 19.28 3.41 -5.63
C ILE A 115 20.33 4.50 -5.37
N ALA A 116 19.92 5.73 -5.09
CA ALA A 116 20.83 6.83 -4.77
C ALA A 116 21.64 6.57 -3.48
N SER A 117 21.08 5.84 -2.51
CA SER A 117 21.81 5.42 -1.30
C SER A 117 22.84 4.31 -1.55
N GLY A 118 22.82 3.69 -2.74
CA GLY A 118 23.77 2.67 -3.15
C GLY A 118 23.27 1.23 -3.05
N VAL A 119 21.98 1.02 -2.77
CA VAL A 119 21.32 -0.29 -2.85
C VAL A 119 21.46 -0.84 -4.27
N SER A 120 21.72 -2.14 -4.39
CA SER A 120 22.03 -2.77 -5.68
C SER A 120 20.79 -3.11 -6.50
N LEU A 121 19.74 -3.55 -5.84
CA LEU A 121 18.41 -3.85 -6.43
C LEU A 121 17.32 -3.40 -5.48
N VAL A 122 16.22 -2.93 -6.04
CA VAL A 122 14.99 -2.57 -5.32
C VAL A 122 13.83 -3.30 -5.96
N SER A 123 13.00 -3.96 -5.14
CA SER A 123 11.73 -4.56 -5.54
C SER A 123 10.54 -3.82 -4.95
N PHE A 124 9.46 -3.71 -5.71
CA PHE A 124 8.20 -3.09 -5.26
C PHE A 124 7.02 -3.53 -6.12
N SER A 125 5.81 -3.29 -5.60
CA SER A 125 4.56 -3.66 -6.27
C SER A 125 4.01 -2.53 -7.12
N GLY A 126 3.44 -2.87 -8.28
CA GLY A 126 2.81 -1.92 -9.19
C GLY A 126 1.39 -1.52 -8.80
N ASP A 127 0.68 -2.37 -8.09
CA ASP A 127 -0.76 -2.26 -7.78
C ASP A 127 -1.07 -1.64 -6.41
N LYS A 128 -0.06 -1.09 -5.74
CA LYS A 128 -0.21 -0.37 -4.48
C LYS A 128 -0.08 1.14 -4.70
N LEU A 129 0.81 1.81 -3.99
CA LEU A 129 0.98 3.28 -4.07
C LEU A 129 1.39 3.79 -5.46
N LEU A 130 2.01 2.92 -6.29
CA LEU A 130 2.26 3.26 -7.69
C LEU A 130 0.96 3.50 -8.49
N GLY A 131 -0.15 2.88 -8.09
CA GLY A 131 -1.46 3.05 -8.74
C GLY A 131 -1.60 2.39 -10.10
N GLY A 132 -0.75 1.41 -10.41
CA GLY A 132 -0.74 0.63 -11.65
C GLY A 132 -1.38 -0.74 -11.53
N PRO A 133 -1.18 -1.61 -12.53
CA PRO A 133 -1.64 -3.00 -12.49
C PRO A 133 -0.79 -3.83 -11.52
N GLN A 134 -1.31 -5.00 -11.15
CA GLN A 134 -0.55 -5.95 -10.36
C GLN A 134 0.68 -6.44 -11.14
N ALA A 135 1.85 -6.05 -10.64
CA ALA A 135 3.14 -6.41 -11.20
C ALA A 135 4.22 -6.31 -10.13
N GLY A 136 5.15 -7.25 -10.10
CA GLY A 136 6.41 -7.11 -9.37
C GLY A 136 7.42 -6.36 -10.23
N ILE A 137 7.96 -5.27 -9.73
CA ILE A 137 8.93 -4.41 -10.42
C ILE A 137 10.26 -4.53 -9.71
N ILE A 138 11.34 -4.74 -10.47
CA ILE A 138 12.71 -4.76 -9.95
C ILE A 138 13.55 -3.77 -10.75
N VAL A 139 14.21 -2.86 -10.05
CA VAL A 139 15.12 -1.87 -10.62
C VAL A 139 16.48 -1.91 -9.93
N GLY A 140 17.54 -1.51 -10.60
CA GLY A 140 18.86 -1.41 -10.00
C GLY A 140 20.00 -1.63 -10.97
N LYS A 141 21.11 -2.18 -10.49
CA LYS A 141 22.34 -2.36 -11.26
C LYS A 141 22.11 -3.25 -12.47
N ARG A 142 22.59 -2.75 -13.64
CA ARG A 142 22.38 -3.41 -14.95
C ARG A 142 22.85 -4.85 -14.98
N GLU A 143 24.01 -5.13 -14.41
CA GLU A 143 24.61 -6.46 -14.38
C GLU A 143 23.77 -7.47 -13.59
N LEU A 144 23.14 -7.04 -12.46
CA LEU A 144 22.25 -7.88 -11.68
C LEU A 144 20.91 -8.09 -12.38
N ILE A 145 20.36 -7.04 -12.99
CA ILE A 145 19.15 -7.15 -13.81
C ILE A 145 19.38 -8.11 -14.99
N ALA A 146 20.54 -8.06 -15.63
CA ALA A 146 20.89 -8.99 -16.72
C ALA A 146 20.93 -10.44 -16.25
N GLN A 147 21.46 -10.72 -15.05
CA GLN A 147 21.43 -12.06 -14.44
C GLN A 147 20.00 -12.54 -14.18
N LEU A 148 19.15 -11.67 -13.61
CA LEU A 148 17.73 -12.01 -13.40
C LEU A 148 17.02 -12.32 -14.71
N GLN A 149 17.32 -11.59 -15.79
CA GLN A 149 16.72 -11.79 -17.10
C GLN A 149 17.12 -13.13 -17.75
N GLN A 150 18.26 -13.70 -17.38
CA GLN A 150 18.71 -15.02 -17.87
C GLN A 150 18.14 -16.19 -17.06
N HIS A 151 17.55 -15.92 -15.89
CA HIS A 151 17.02 -16.98 -15.03
C HIS A 151 15.83 -17.70 -15.70
N PRO A 152 15.78 -19.05 -15.69
CA PRO A 152 14.69 -19.80 -16.33
C PRO A 152 13.29 -19.43 -15.85
N LEU A 153 13.12 -19.12 -14.56
CA LEU A 153 11.84 -18.71 -13.97
C LEU A 153 11.29 -17.39 -14.55
N LYS A 154 12.15 -16.54 -15.15
CA LYS A 154 11.67 -15.31 -15.81
C LYS A 154 10.56 -15.59 -16.82
N ARG A 155 10.67 -16.71 -17.55
CA ARG A 155 9.67 -17.08 -18.57
C ARG A 155 8.31 -17.38 -17.94
N ALA A 156 8.29 -18.00 -16.77
CA ALA A 156 7.06 -18.32 -16.05
C ALA A 156 6.46 -17.08 -15.33
N LEU A 157 7.34 -16.18 -14.84
CA LEU A 157 6.94 -15.02 -14.02
C LEU A 157 6.78 -13.72 -14.82
N ARG A 158 6.98 -13.73 -16.14
CA ARG A 158 6.86 -12.52 -16.96
C ARG A 158 5.43 -12.00 -16.97
N ALA A 159 5.28 -10.68 -16.86
CA ALA A 159 4.01 -10.01 -17.09
C ALA A 159 3.55 -10.20 -18.56
N ASP A 160 2.24 -10.31 -18.78
CA ASP A 160 1.64 -10.35 -20.09
C ASP A 160 1.61 -8.96 -20.76
N LYS A 161 1.19 -8.92 -22.03
CA LYS A 161 1.18 -7.68 -22.82
C LYS A 161 0.20 -6.62 -22.28
N MET A 162 -0.95 -7.05 -21.73
CA MET A 162 -1.96 -6.13 -21.20
C MET A 162 -1.45 -5.48 -19.93
N THR A 163 -0.85 -6.26 -19.04
CA THR A 163 -0.20 -5.75 -17.82
C THR A 163 0.91 -4.77 -18.16
N LEU A 164 1.76 -5.07 -19.17
CA LEU A 164 2.83 -4.17 -19.60
C LEU A 164 2.28 -2.87 -20.19
N ALA A 165 1.23 -2.92 -21.01
CA ALA A 165 0.59 -1.73 -21.57
C ALA A 165 -0.04 -0.85 -20.48
N ALA A 166 -0.73 -1.46 -19.51
CA ALA A 166 -1.32 -0.74 -18.40
C ALA A 166 -0.24 -0.12 -17.49
N LEU A 167 0.85 -0.83 -17.22
CA LEU A 167 1.97 -0.32 -16.45
C LEU A 167 2.65 0.84 -17.19
N GLU A 168 2.87 0.73 -18.50
CA GLU A 168 3.42 1.82 -19.32
C GLU A 168 2.52 3.06 -19.25
N ALA A 169 1.20 2.89 -19.40
CA ALA A 169 0.26 3.99 -19.30
C ALA A 169 0.33 4.68 -17.93
N THR A 170 0.40 3.91 -16.86
CA THR A 170 0.58 4.42 -15.49
C THR A 170 1.90 5.19 -15.35
N LEU A 171 3.02 4.60 -15.77
CA LEU A 171 4.34 5.23 -15.65
C LEU A 171 4.46 6.52 -16.47
N ARG A 172 3.75 6.63 -17.60
CA ARG A 172 3.68 7.87 -18.39
C ARG A 172 3.04 9.03 -17.64
N LEU A 173 2.15 8.77 -16.67
CA LEU A 173 1.57 9.84 -15.83
C LEU A 173 2.65 10.48 -14.95
N TYR A 174 3.61 9.71 -14.48
CA TYR A 174 4.73 10.18 -13.65
C TYR A 174 5.73 11.08 -14.40
N LEU A 175 5.67 11.13 -15.73
CA LEU A 175 6.45 12.11 -16.52
C LEU A 175 5.93 13.55 -16.36
N HIS A 176 4.74 13.71 -15.78
CA HIS A 176 4.06 14.99 -15.57
C HIS A 176 3.64 15.13 -14.11
N PRO A 177 4.59 15.27 -13.17
CA PRO A 177 4.29 15.29 -11.74
C PRO A 177 3.35 16.43 -11.34
N GLU A 178 3.34 17.54 -12.07
CA GLU A 178 2.45 18.68 -11.85
C GLU A 178 0.95 18.37 -12.11
N LYS A 179 0.66 17.27 -12.81
CA LYS A 179 -0.70 16.80 -13.12
C LYS A 179 -1.03 15.45 -12.51
N LEU A 180 -0.08 14.90 -11.73
CA LEU A 180 -0.17 13.52 -11.27
C LEU A 180 -1.34 13.32 -10.31
N ALA A 181 -1.54 14.25 -9.36
CA ALA A 181 -2.65 14.19 -8.41
C ALA A 181 -4.03 14.20 -9.08
N ASP A 182 -4.17 14.85 -10.23
CA ASP A 182 -5.43 14.88 -10.98
C ASP A 182 -5.64 13.62 -11.84
N ARG A 183 -4.56 13.06 -12.38
CA ARG A 183 -4.62 12.01 -13.40
C ARG A 183 -4.47 10.60 -12.88
N LEU A 184 -3.72 10.41 -11.79
CA LEU A 184 -3.53 9.11 -11.17
C LEU A 184 -4.66 8.85 -10.15
N PRO A 185 -5.61 7.94 -10.42
CA PRO A 185 -6.79 7.77 -9.56
C PRO A 185 -6.44 7.50 -8.10
N THR A 186 -5.44 6.67 -7.84
CA THR A 186 -4.99 6.37 -6.46
C THR A 186 -4.58 7.64 -5.74
N LEU A 187 -3.70 8.44 -6.34
CA LEU A 187 -3.21 9.67 -5.71
C LEU A 187 -4.31 10.71 -5.59
N ARG A 188 -5.15 10.87 -6.62
CA ARG A 188 -6.30 11.79 -6.62
C ARG A 188 -7.24 11.53 -5.45
N LEU A 189 -7.57 10.25 -5.20
CA LEU A 189 -8.47 9.89 -4.10
C LEU A 189 -7.79 10.01 -2.74
N LEU A 190 -6.52 9.64 -2.62
CA LEU A 190 -5.79 9.73 -1.36
C LEU A 190 -5.53 11.19 -0.94
N SER A 191 -5.23 12.08 -1.89
CA SER A 191 -4.91 13.49 -1.63
C SER A 191 -6.11 14.42 -1.43
N ARG A 192 -7.36 13.90 -1.55
CA ARG A 192 -8.56 14.70 -1.29
C ARG A 192 -8.56 15.23 0.15
N ASP A 193 -8.79 16.52 0.31
CA ASP A 193 -8.93 17.13 1.63
C ASP A 193 -10.33 16.88 2.24
N ALA A 194 -10.40 16.82 3.56
CA ALA A 194 -11.66 16.58 4.28
C ALA A 194 -12.71 17.66 4.06
N ALA A 195 -12.29 18.92 3.80
CA ALA A 195 -13.22 20.02 3.57
C ALA A 195 -13.97 19.85 2.24
N SER A 196 -13.28 19.43 1.18
CA SER A 196 -13.91 19.11 -0.11
C SER A 196 -14.89 17.94 -0.01
N ILE A 197 -14.52 16.89 0.76
CA ILE A 197 -15.39 15.74 1.01
C ILE A 197 -16.62 16.16 1.81
N ARG A 198 -16.45 17.05 2.80
CA ARG A 198 -17.55 17.59 3.59
C ARG A 198 -18.52 18.40 2.73
N ALA A 199 -18.01 19.29 1.88
CA ALA A 199 -18.85 20.05 0.94
C ALA A 199 -19.68 19.12 0.04
N GLN A 200 -19.08 18.05 -0.46
CA GLN A 200 -19.79 17.02 -1.20
C GLN A 200 -20.89 16.34 -0.35
N ALA A 201 -20.58 15.99 0.89
CA ALA A 201 -21.55 15.39 1.81
C ALA A 201 -22.74 16.32 2.08
N GLU A 202 -22.51 17.62 2.22
CA GLU A 202 -23.56 18.64 2.42
C GLU A 202 -24.50 18.76 1.21
N LEU A 203 -24.00 18.57 0.00
CA LEU A 203 -24.84 18.51 -1.21
C LEU A 203 -25.71 17.25 -1.28
N LEU A 204 -25.19 16.12 -0.80
CA LEU A 204 -25.86 14.83 -0.86
C LEU A 204 -26.90 14.66 0.26
N LEU A 205 -26.62 15.18 1.46
CA LEU A 205 -27.40 14.93 2.68
C LEU A 205 -28.90 15.18 2.54
N PRO A 206 -29.39 16.29 1.97
CA PRO A 206 -30.84 16.58 1.92
C PRO A 206 -31.61 15.51 1.13
N ARG A 207 -31.07 15.08 -0.02
CA ARG A 207 -31.68 14.07 -0.89
C ARG A 207 -31.67 12.70 -0.25
N VAL A 208 -30.54 12.34 0.37
CA VAL A 208 -30.37 11.05 1.06
C VAL A 208 -31.27 10.98 2.29
N ALA A 209 -31.28 11.99 3.16
CA ALA A 209 -32.10 12.02 4.36
C ALA A 209 -33.60 11.94 4.05
N ALA A 210 -34.06 12.60 2.99
CA ALA A 210 -35.47 12.53 2.57
C ALA A 210 -35.89 11.12 2.11
N HIS A 211 -34.96 10.34 1.51
CA HIS A 211 -35.22 8.97 1.03
C HIS A 211 -35.20 7.92 2.13
N TYR A 212 -34.50 8.17 3.23
CA TYR A 212 -34.36 7.24 4.37
C TYR A 212 -35.01 7.79 5.65
N PRO A 213 -36.34 7.99 5.69
CA PRO A 213 -37.03 8.62 6.84
C PRO A 213 -36.94 7.81 8.13
N ASP A 214 -36.72 6.50 8.05
CA ASP A 214 -36.56 5.62 9.22
C ASP A 214 -35.17 5.74 9.88
N PHE A 215 -34.27 6.48 9.26
CA PHE A 215 -32.93 6.71 9.77
C PHE A 215 -32.72 8.20 10.10
N ASP A 216 -31.91 8.46 11.12
CA ASP A 216 -31.30 9.76 11.33
C ASP A 216 -30.01 9.79 10.50
N VAL A 217 -30.02 10.54 9.41
CA VAL A 217 -28.88 10.65 8.49
C VAL A 217 -28.09 11.90 8.80
N ARG A 218 -26.77 11.76 9.04
CA ARG A 218 -25.88 12.87 9.39
C ARG A 218 -24.58 12.80 8.64
N ILE A 219 -23.87 13.95 8.60
CA ILE A 219 -22.46 14.01 8.20
C ILE A 219 -21.62 13.91 9.45
N GLU A 220 -20.70 12.95 9.48
CA GLU A 220 -19.78 12.78 10.60
C GLU A 220 -18.34 12.61 10.11
N PRO A 221 -17.37 13.21 10.81
CA PRO A 221 -15.96 13.02 10.48
C PRO A 221 -15.57 11.55 10.68
N CYS A 222 -14.77 11.04 9.78
CA CYS A 222 -14.23 9.69 9.86
C CYS A 222 -12.78 9.63 9.43
N GLN A 223 -12.19 8.45 9.52
CA GLN A 223 -10.82 8.20 9.12
C GLN A 223 -10.82 7.13 8.03
N SER A 224 -10.37 7.51 6.83
CA SER A 224 -10.12 6.57 5.74
C SER A 224 -8.78 5.88 5.92
N GLN A 225 -8.72 4.62 5.55
CA GLN A 225 -7.47 3.85 5.55
C GLN A 225 -6.80 3.95 4.18
N ILE A 226 -5.48 4.17 4.14
CA ILE A 226 -4.72 4.26 2.88
C ILE A 226 -4.72 2.90 2.18
N GLY A 227 -4.39 1.82 2.91
CA GLY A 227 -4.45 0.46 2.39
C GLY A 227 -3.99 -0.57 3.41
N SER A 228 -4.47 -1.81 3.28
CA SER A 228 -4.03 -2.91 4.15
C SER A 228 -2.63 -3.42 3.83
N GLY A 229 -2.18 -3.21 2.59
CA GLY A 229 -0.84 -3.61 2.12
C GLY A 229 0.18 -2.47 2.09
N SER A 230 -0.25 -1.25 2.49
CA SER A 230 0.60 -0.05 2.53
C SER A 230 0.04 0.93 3.54
N LEU A 231 0.87 1.42 4.47
CA LEU A 231 0.49 2.41 5.47
C LEU A 231 -0.79 2.03 6.25
N PRO A 232 -0.87 0.85 6.88
CA PRO A 232 -2.12 0.34 7.48
C PRO A 232 -2.52 1.09 8.74
N VAL A 233 -1.58 1.76 9.41
CA VAL A 233 -1.82 2.57 10.61
C VAL A 233 -2.09 4.03 10.30
N ASP A 234 -1.62 4.52 9.15
CA ASP A 234 -1.85 5.88 8.70
C ASP A 234 -3.28 6.02 8.19
N ARG A 235 -3.94 7.04 8.69
CA ARG A 235 -5.34 7.32 8.36
C ARG A 235 -5.48 8.73 7.84
N LEU A 236 -6.42 8.90 6.91
CA LEU A 236 -6.70 10.17 6.26
C LEU A 236 -8.00 10.76 6.82
N PRO A 237 -8.00 12.00 7.30
CA PRO A 237 -9.22 12.69 7.69
C PRO A 237 -10.23 12.69 6.53
N SER A 238 -11.43 12.22 6.78
CA SER A 238 -12.52 12.11 5.79
C SER A 238 -13.86 12.46 6.41
N GLU A 239 -14.90 12.48 5.59
CA GLU A 239 -16.28 12.69 6.02
C GLU A 239 -17.17 11.55 5.49
N ALA A 240 -18.14 11.15 6.29
CA ALA A 240 -19.06 10.08 5.96
C ALA A 240 -20.51 10.52 6.09
N LEU A 241 -21.39 9.92 5.32
CA LEU A 241 -22.82 9.88 5.65
C LEU A 241 -23.04 8.72 6.61
N THR A 242 -23.65 9.02 7.77
CA THR A 242 -24.00 8.02 8.79
C THR A 242 -25.51 7.84 8.86
N PHE A 243 -25.96 6.59 9.06
CA PHE A 243 -27.37 6.25 9.16
C PHE A 243 -27.61 5.55 10.49
N THR A 244 -28.33 6.20 11.38
CA THR A 244 -28.73 5.67 12.69
C THR A 244 -30.19 5.29 12.65
N PRO A 245 -30.60 4.03 12.93
CA PRO A 245 -32.01 3.66 12.98
C PRO A 245 -32.74 4.44 14.08
N ARG A 246 -33.86 5.08 13.74
CA ARG A 246 -34.65 5.87 14.71
C ARG A 246 -35.28 5.03 15.80
N ASP A 247 -35.56 3.76 15.52
CA ASP A 247 -36.11 2.82 16.49
C ASP A 247 -35.03 2.05 17.28
N GLY A 248 -33.75 2.32 17.03
CA GLY A 248 -32.61 1.72 17.71
C GLY A 248 -32.36 0.24 17.36
N ARG A 249 -33.05 -0.33 16.37
CA ARG A 249 -32.92 -1.76 16.03
C ARG A 249 -31.73 -1.99 15.06
N GLY A 250 -30.75 -2.73 15.52
CA GLY A 250 -29.58 -3.12 14.69
C GLY A 250 -29.95 -3.96 13.44
N SER A 251 -31.08 -4.68 13.47
CA SER A 251 -31.56 -5.44 12.30
C SER A 251 -31.91 -4.57 11.10
N GLN A 252 -32.24 -3.29 11.31
CA GLN A 252 -32.42 -2.35 10.20
C GLN A 252 -31.10 -2.03 9.47
N LEU A 253 -29.98 -2.02 10.17
CA LEU A 253 -28.67 -1.81 9.56
C LEU A 253 -28.28 -2.99 8.68
N GLU A 254 -28.55 -4.21 9.11
CA GLU A 254 -28.30 -5.42 8.30
C GLU A 254 -29.20 -5.45 7.06
N ALA A 255 -30.48 -5.09 7.22
CA ALA A 255 -31.42 -4.98 6.09
C ALA A 255 -30.95 -3.91 5.09
N LEU A 256 -30.52 -2.74 5.58
CA LEU A 256 -29.98 -1.66 4.76
C LEU A 256 -28.72 -2.11 4.01
N SER A 257 -27.79 -2.75 4.70
CA SER A 257 -26.57 -3.31 4.10
C SER A 257 -26.89 -4.31 3.00
N SER A 258 -27.82 -5.22 3.25
CA SER A 258 -28.25 -6.23 2.28
C SER A 258 -28.92 -5.60 1.06
N ARG A 259 -29.80 -4.62 1.27
CA ARG A 259 -30.44 -3.85 0.19
C ARG A 259 -29.39 -3.16 -0.70
N TRP A 260 -28.44 -2.47 -0.10
CA TRP A 260 -27.41 -1.73 -0.84
C TRP A 260 -26.45 -2.65 -1.63
N ARG A 261 -26.13 -3.81 -1.06
CA ARG A 261 -25.33 -4.84 -1.76
C ARG A 261 -26.07 -5.46 -2.94
N GLY A 262 -27.41 -5.48 -2.89
CA GLY A 262 -28.28 -6.01 -3.96
C GLY A 262 -28.57 -5.01 -5.09
N LEU A 263 -28.09 -3.77 -5.02
CA LEU A 263 -28.25 -2.79 -6.09
C LEU A 263 -27.50 -3.23 -7.35
N SER A 264 -27.91 -2.72 -8.51
CA SER A 264 -27.24 -2.99 -9.79
C SER A 264 -25.77 -2.57 -9.82
N THR A 265 -25.43 -1.52 -9.06
CA THR A 265 -24.06 -1.21 -8.64
C THR A 265 -24.09 -1.22 -7.13
N PRO A 266 -23.46 -2.22 -6.49
CA PRO A 266 -23.48 -2.34 -5.03
C PRO A 266 -22.89 -1.13 -4.34
N VAL A 267 -23.59 -0.63 -3.30
CA VAL A 267 -23.05 0.37 -2.37
C VAL A 267 -22.66 -0.37 -1.08
N ILE A 268 -21.43 -0.19 -0.66
CA ILE A 268 -20.86 -0.93 0.47
C ILE A 268 -20.45 0.06 1.55
N GLY A 269 -21.17 0.03 2.67
CA GLY A 269 -20.82 0.73 3.90
C GLY A 269 -20.29 -0.23 4.95
N ARG A 270 -19.89 0.32 6.08
CA ARG A 270 -19.54 -0.47 7.28
C ARG A 270 -20.52 -0.20 8.40
N ILE A 271 -20.91 -1.25 9.10
CA ILE A 271 -21.69 -1.12 10.35
C ILE A 271 -20.69 -1.00 11.51
N TYR A 272 -20.77 0.08 12.24
CA TYR A 272 -19.92 0.33 13.39
C TYR A 272 -20.65 1.25 14.38
N ASP A 273 -20.54 0.98 15.67
CA ASP A 273 -21.12 1.76 16.76
C ASP A 273 -22.64 2.06 16.54
N GLY A 274 -23.40 1.01 16.18
CA GLY A 274 -24.86 1.11 15.96
C GLY A 274 -25.27 1.97 14.76
N ARG A 275 -24.40 2.22 13.81
CA ARG A 275 -24.64 3.04 12.62
C ARG A 275 -24.08 2.39 11.36
N MET A 276 -24.68 2.70 10.22
CA MET A 276 -24.09 2.47 8.92
C MET A 276 -23.28 3.69 8.50
N TRP A 277 -22.03 3.47 8.07
CA TRP A 277 -21.11 4.51 7.64
C TRP A 277 -20.80 4.37 6.16
N LEU A 278 -20.97 5.45 5.41
CA LEU A 278 -20.49 5.60 4.02
C LEU A 278 -19.41 6.69 3.98
N ASP A 279 -18.16 6.27 3.98
CA ASP A 279 -17.02 7.17 3.76
C ASP A 279 -17.04 7.66 2.30
N LEU A 280 -17.03 8.98 2.11
CA LEU A 280 -17.18 9.60 0.79
C LEU A 280 -15.86 9.90 0.10
N ARG A 281 -14.72 9.55 0.68
CA ARG A 281 -13.39 9.81 0.09
C ARG A 281 -13.26 9.32 -1.35
N CYS A 282 -13.80 8.15 -1.64
CA CYS A 282 -13.71 7.53 -2.95
C CYS A 282 -14.91 7.82 -3.87
N LEU A 283 -15.82 8.71 -3.46
CA LEU A 283 -16.97 9.07 -4.29
C LEU A 283 -16.58 10.18 -5.28
N GLU A 284 -16.64 9.88 -6.57
CA GLU A 284 -16.33 10.82 -7.66
C GLU A 284 -17.56 11.17 -8.50
N ASP A 285 -18.56 10.31 -8.57
CA ASP A 285 -19.79 10.49 -9.37
C ASP A 285 -21.02 10.56 -8.46
N GLU A 286 -21.37 11.77 -8.08
CA GLU A 286 -22.49 12.06 -7.16
C GLU A 286 -23.84 11.70 -7.74
N GLU A 287 -24.06 12.02 -9.02
CA GLU A 287 -25.34 11.75 -9.69
C GLU A 287 -25.60 10.25 -9.79
N ARG A 288 -24.60 9.50 -10.24
CA ARG A 288 -24.70 8.04 -10.30
C ARG A 288 -24.87 7.40 -8.91
N PHE A 289 -24.19 7.93 -7.91
CA PHE A 289 -24.35 7.47 -6.53
C PHE A 289 -25.80 7.68 -6.05
N LEU A 290 -26.35 8.87 -6.25
CA LEU A 290 -27.74 9.17 -5.89
C LEU A 290 -28.74 8.31 -6.69
N GLU A 291 -28.54 8.15 -8.00
CA GLU A 291 -29.38 7.26 -8.81
C GLU A 291 -29.41 5.81 -8.29
N MET A 292 -28.31 5.32 -7.75
CA MET A 292 -28.24 3.97 -7.16
C MET A 292 -28.86 3.92 -5.77
N LEU A 293 -28.50 4.86 -4.91
CA LEU A 293 -28.87 4.85 -3.50
C LEU A 293 -30.36 5.15 -3.28
N LEU A 294 -30.98 5.95 -4.15
CA LEU A 294 -32.37 6.40 -4.06
C LEU A 294 -33.36 5.52 -4.86
N LYS A 295 -32.94 4.33 -5.29
CA LYS A 295 -33.81 3.28 -5.83
C LYS A 295 -34.29 2.35 -4.70
#